data_b68509f952dcaca54e980584a9f44748
#
_entry.id   b68509f952dcaca54e980584a9f44748
#
_cell.length_a   1.000
_cell.length_b   1.000
_cell.length_c   1.000
_cell.angle_alpha   90.00
_cell.angle_beta   90.00
_cell.angle_gamma   90.00
#
_symmetry.space_group_name_H-M   'P 1'
#
loop_
_entity.id
_entity.type
_entity.pdbx_description
1 polymer ?
#
loop_
_entity_poly.entity_id
_entity_poly.type
_entity_poly.pdbx_seq_one_letter_code
_entity_poly.pdbx_strand_id
1 'polypeptide(L)'
;MESNITLEQIQNFKGKYPKQLWYLFFSEMWERFCFYGMRGMLVVFMVSHLGMNEKVANLQYGATQAWVYAFTFIGGLFADKILGLRKSLFWGGILMIIGSVILAIDPKNFFFIGLGFTIVGTGFFKPNISSMVGQLYPDGDPRRDAGFSFFYMGVNLG
;
A
#
# COMPACT_ATOMS: atom_id res chain seq x y z
N MET A 1 24.35 -9.43 8.70
CA MET A 1 23.86 -9.87 10.02
C MET A 1 22.37 -9.58 10.08
N GLU A 2 21.54 -10.52 9.63
CA GLU A 2 20.10 -10.46 9.88
C GLU A 2 19.86 -10.88 11.31
N SER A 3 19.55 -9.93 12.18
CA SER A 3 18.99 -10.25 13.49
C SER A 3 17.61 -10.86 13.23
N ASN A 4 17.51 -12.19 13.31
CA ASN A 4 16.23 -12.90 13.30
C ASN A 4 15.48 -12.56 14.59
N ILE A 5 14.86 -11.37 14.60
CA ILE A 5 13.96 -10.96 15.67
C ILE A 5 12.74 -11.87 15.57
N THR A 6 12.52 -12.71 16.57
CA THR A 6 11.36 -13.59 16.62
C THR A 6 10.07 -12.78 16.88
N LEU A 7 8.90 -13.33 16.48
CA LEU A 7 7.61 -12.71 16.75
C LEU A 7 7.40 -12.45 18.24
N GLU A 8 7.82 -13.37 19.10
CA GLU A 8 7.77 -13.22 20.56
C GLU A 8 8.54 -11.99 21.06
N GLN A 9 9.69 -11.70 20.47
CA GLN A 9 10.48 -10.51 20.83
C GLN A 9 9.79 -9.22 20.39
N ILE A 10 9.09 -9.23 19.24
CA ILE A 10 8.31 -8.08 18.74
C ILE A 10 7.09 -7.84 19.64
N GLN A 11 6.42 -8.90 20.06
CA GLN A 11 5.21 -8.86 20.90
C GLN A 11 5.51 -8.55 22.37
N ASN A 12 6.75 -8.70 22.81
CA ASN A 12 7.18 -8.39 24.18
C ASN A 12 7.57 -6.92 24.33
N PHE A 13 6.59 -6.01 24.25
CA PHE A 13 6.78 -4.57 24.42
C PHE A 13 6.03 -4.03 25.65
N LYS A 14 6.60 -2.98 26.26
CA LYS A 14 5.96 -2.24 27.35
C LYS A 14 5.12 -1.10 26.78
N GLY A 15 3.91 -0.94 27.31
CA GLY A 15 3.00 0.12 26.90
C GLY A 15 1.93 -0.34 25.91
N LYS A 16 1.24 0.61 25.31
CA LYS A 16 0.07 0.39 24.44
C LYS A 16 0.45 0.20 22.97
N TYR A 17 1.51 0.85 22.52
CA TYR A 17 1.92 0.92 21.12
C TYR A 17 3.37 0.44 20.96
N PRO A 18 3.63 -0.65 20.22
CA PRO A 18 4.99 -1.06 19.89
C PRO A 18 5.66 -0.09 18.92
N LYS A 19 6.98 0.01 18.95
CA LYS A 19 7.73 0.91 18.06
C LYS A 19 7.49 0.63 16.57
N GLN A 20 7.30 -0.64 16.22
CA GLN A 20 7.03 -1.08 14.86
C GLN A 20 5.72 -0.52 14.31
N LEU A 21 4.73 -0.30 15.17
CA LEU A 21 3.44 0.28 14.77
C LEU A 21 3.59 1.70 14.20
N TRP A 22 4.53 2.50 14.72
CA TRP A 22 4.80 3.84 14.20
C TRP A 22 5.34 3.79 12.77
N TYR A 23 6.23 2.85 12.44
CA TYR A 23 6.71 2.67 11.07
C TYR A 23 5.57 2.28 10.13
N LEU A 24 4.70 1.37 10.54
CA LEU A 24 3.54 0.97 9.74
C LEU A 24 2.53 2.12 9.59
N PHE A 25 2.29 2.89 10.65
CA PHE A 25 1.46 4.08 10.62
C PHE A 25 1.93 5.10 9.58
N PHE A 26 3.20 5.50 9.65
CA PHE A 26 3.74 6.48 8.70
C PHE A 26 3.83 5.93 7.29
N SER A 27 4.16 4.65 7.11
CA SER A 27 4.20 4.03 5.79
C SER A 27 2.83 4.01 5.13
N GLU A 28 1.79 3.64 5.87
CA GLU A 28 0.41 3.66 5.36
C GLU A 28 -0.09 5.07 5.11
N MET A 29 0.14 5.99 6.05
CA MET A 29 -0.24 7.40 5.89
C MET A 29 0.34 7.99 4.61
N TRP A 30 1.63 7.76 4.36
CA TRP A 30 2.31 8.29 3.19
C TRP A 30 1.85 7.61 1.89
N GLU A 31 1.62 6.29 1.94
CA GLU A 31 1.05 5.56 0.80
C GLU A 31 -0.35 6.08 0.46
N ARG A 32 -1.21 6.31 1.45
CA ARG A 32 -2.55 6.88 1.23
C ARG A 32 -2.48 8.27 0.62
N PHE A 33 -1.63 9.14 1.15
CA PHE A 33 -1.41 10.47 0.60
C PHE A 33 -1.04 10.42 -0.90
N CYS A 34 -0.05 9.60 -1.25
CA CYS A 34 0.39 9.44 -2.64
C CYS A 34 -0.71 8.82 -3.52
N PHE A 35 -1.36 7.76 -3.03
CA PHE A 35 -2.40 7.06 -3.78
C PHE A 35 -3.63 7.94 -4.05
N TYR A 36 -4.16 8.60 -3.05
CA TYR A 36 -5.32 9.48 -3.23
C TYR A 36 -4.99 10.75 -3.99
N GLY A 37 -3.78 11.30 -3.80
CA GLY A 37 -3.30 12.42 -4.61
C GLY A 37 -3.22 12.06 -6.09
N MET A 38 -2.59 10.95 -6.44
CA MET A 38 -2.56 10.43 -7.81
C MET A 38 -3.98 10.18 -8.34
N ARG A 39 -4.81 9.48 -7.55
CA ARG A 39 -6.18 9.13 -7.93
C ARG A 39 -7.04 10.36 -8.24
N GLY A 40 -6.93 11.41 -7.41
CA GLY A 40 -7.69 12.66 -7.59
C GLY A 40 -7.34 13.39 -8.88
N MET A 41 -6.08 13.29 -9.32
CA MET A 41 -5.60 13.95 -10.54
C MET A 41 -5.68 13.08 -11.79
N LEU A 42 -5.92 11.78 -11.65
CA LEU A 42 -5.77 10.79 -12.73
C LEU A 42 -6.63 11.08 -13.95
N VAL A 43 -7.94 11.34 -13.78
CA VAL A 43 -8.85 11.63 -14.88
C VAL A 43 -8.50 12.97 -15.55
N VAL A 44 -8.23 14.01 -14.75
CA VAL A 44 -7.83 15.33 -15.25
C VAL A 44 -6.55 15.21 -16.09
N PHE A 45 -5.58 14.44 -15.62
CA PHE A 45 -4.33 14.20 -16.33
C PHE A 45 -4.57 13.48 -17.68
N MET A 46 -5.38 12.42 -17.68
CA MET A 46 -5.70 11.67 -18.90
C MET A 46 -6.39 12.56 -19.94
N VAL A 47 -7.29 13.43 -19.52
CA VAL A 47 -8.00 14.34 -20.44
C VAL A 47 -7.08 15.48 -20.91
N SER A 48 -6.43 16.18 -19.98
CA SER A 48 -5.70 17.42 -20.30
C SER A 48 -4.31 17.19 -20.92
N HIS A 49 -3.60 16.13 -20.52
CA HIS A 49 -2.21 15.86 -20.96
C HIS A 49 -2.10 14.74 -21.99
N LEU A 50 -2.93 13.69 -21.85
CA LEU A 50 -2.95 12.59 -22.82
C LEU A 50 -3.98 12.79 -23.95
N GLY A 51 -4.80 13.84 -23.87
CA GLY A 51 -5.81 14.16 -24.89
C GLY A 51 -6.93 13.12 -25.00
N MET A 52 -7.18 12.36 -23.95
CA MET A 52 -8.23 11.34 -23.95
C MET A 52 -9.61 12.00 -23.86
N ASN A 53 -10.60 11.40 -24.52
CA ASN A 53 -12.00 11.78 -24.32
C ASN A 53 -12.40 11.47 -22.88
N GLU A 54 -13.22 12.34 -22.25
CA GLU A 54 -13.68 12.18 -20.87
C GLU A 54 -14.32 10.81 -20.58
N LYS A 55 -15.11 10.30 -21.53
CA LYS A 55 -15.73 8.98 -21.40
C LYS A 55 -14.70 7.86 -21.32
N VAL A 56 -13.66 7.93 -22.15
CA VAL A 56 -12.56 6.96 -22.17
C VAL A 56 -11.72 7.08 -20.90
N ALA A 57 -11.40 8.30 -20.46
CA ALA A 57 -10.66 8.55 -19.24
C ALA A 57 -11.40 8.03 -18.00
N ASN A 58 -12.70 8.23 -17.90
CA ASN A 58 -13.51 7.69 -16.81
C ASN A 58 -13.60 6.15 -16.84
N LEU A 59 -13.69 5.54 -18.02
CA LEU A 59 -13.66 4.08 -18.16
C LEU A 59 -12.30 3.52 -17.72
N GLN A 60 -11.21 4.15 -18.15
CA GLN A 60 -9.86 3.78 -17.76
C GLN A 60 -9.62 3.94 -16.26
N TYR A 61 -10.15 4.99 -15.65
CA TYR A 61 -10.14 5.18 -14.21
C TYR A 61 -10.85 4.03 -13.49
N GLY A 62 -12.06 3.68 -13.94
CA GLY A 62 -12.82 2.54 -13.39
C GLY A 62 -12.05 1.23 -13.51
N ALA A 63 -11.45 0.95 -14.67
CA ALA A 63 -10.60 -0.22 -14.90
C ALA A 63 -9.39 -0.24 -13.96
N THR A 64 -8.73 0.91 -13.77
CA THR A 64 -7.61 1.04 -12.82
C THR A 64 -8.03 0.65 -11.40
N GLN A 65 -9.19 1.15 -10.93
CA GLN A 65 -9.69 0.79 -9.60
C GLN A 65 -10.00 -0.71 -9.50
N ALA A 66 -10.62 -1.30 -10.51
CA ALA A 66 -10.91 -2.73 -10.54
C ALA A 66 -9.62 -3.57 -10.45
N TRP A 67 -8.58 -3.20 -11.18
CA TRP A 67 -7.27 -3.87 -11.10
C TRP A 67 -6.59 -3.71 -9.74
N VAL A 68 -6.67 -2.55 -9.10
CA VAL A 68 -6.16 -2.36 -7.73
C VAL A 68 -6.80 -3.37 -6.77
N TYR A 69 -8.12 -3.55 -6.83
CA TYR A 69 -8.81 -4.53 -5.98
C TYR A 69 -8.44 -5.98 -6.34
N ALA A 70 -8.36 -6.31 -7.63
CA ALA A 70 -7.95 -7.65 -8.08
C ALA A 70 -6.54 -7.99 -7.59
N PHE A 71 -5.58 -7.08 -7.75
CA PHE A 71 -4.21 -7.28 -7.27
C PHE A 71 -4.09 -7.25 -5.74
N THR A 72 -4.98 -6.57 -5.02
CA THR A 72 -5.06 -6.66 -3.56
C THR A 72 -5.38 -8.08 -3.10
N PHE A 73 -6.32 -8.75 -3.77
CA PHE A 73 -6.64 -10.15 -3.48
C PHE A 73 -5.46 -11.08 -3.82
N ILE A 74 -4.88 -10.93 -5.02
CA ILE A 74 -3.73 -11.71 -5.48
C ILE A 74 -2.53 -11.49 -4.54
N GLY A 75 -2.22 -10.24 -4.18
CA GLY A 75 -1.11 -9.88 -3.32
C GLY A 75 -1.22 -10.45 -1.92
N GLY A 76 -2.43 -10.52 -1.36
CA GLY A 76 -2.69 -11.21 -0.09
C GLY A 76 -2.39 -12.71 -0.18
N LEU A 77 -2.91 -13.40 -1.21
CA LEU A 77 -2.65 -14.83 -1.42
C LEU A 77 -1.16 -15.15 -1.63
N PHE A 78 -0.44 -14.29 -2.37
CA PHE A 78 0.99 -14.48 -2.58
C PHE A 78 1.81 -14.26 -1.31
N ALA A 79 1.41 -13.29 -0.48
CA ALA A 79 2.05 -13.06 0.80
C ALA A 79 1.88 -14.25 1.74
N ASP A 80 0.68 -14.80 1.83
CA ASP A 80 0.37 -15.90 2.73
C ASP A 80 1.10 -17.20 2.33
N LYS A 81 1.23 -17.46 1.03
CA LYS A 81 1.72 -18.76 0.53
C LYS A 81 3.20 -18.77 0.13
N ILE A 82 3.78 -17.66 -0.31
CA ILE A 82 5.07 -17.66 -0.99
C ILE A 82 6.07 -16.70 -0.37
N LEU A 83 5.74 -15.41 -0.26
CA LEU A 83 6.70 -14.36 0.08
C LEU A 83 6.77 -14.06 1.58
N GLY A 84 5.69 -14.24 2.30
CA GLY A 84 5.50 -13.71 3.66
C GLY A 84 5.14 -12.22 3.68
N LEU A 85 4.45 -11.77 4.73
CA LEU A 85 3.92 -10.41 4.84
C LEU A 85 4.99 -9.33 4.69
N ARG A 86 6.13 -9.51 5.38
CA ARG A 86 7.21 -8.52 5.40
C ARG A 86 7.84 -8.29 4.03
N LYS A 87 8.13 -9.38 3.29
CA LYS A 87 8.71 -9.28 1.95
C LYS A 87 7.71 -8.73 0.95
N SER A 88 6.44 -9.13 1.04
CA SER A 88 5.37 -8.60 0.19
C SER A 88 5.18 -7.10 0.38
N LEU A 89 5.19 -6.61 1.62
CA LEU A 89 5.13 -5.18 1.93
C LEU A 89 6.31 -4.43 1.30
N PHE A 90 7.53 -4.95 1.47
CA PHE A 90 8.75 -4.33 0.96
C PHE A 90 8.76 -4.24 -0.58
N TRP A 91 8.49 -5.35 -1.25
CA TRP A 91 8.43 -5.37 -2.71
C TRP A 91 7.26 -4.56 -3.27
N GLY A 92 6.11 -4.57 -2.60
CA GLY A 92 4.98 -3.71 -2.93
C GLY A 92 5.37 -2.23 -2.90
N GLY A 93 6.07 -1.80 -1.84
CA GLY A 93 6.60 -0.44 -1.72
C GLY A 93 7.58 -0.07 -2.84
N ILE A 94 8.53 -0.96 -3.16
CA ILE A 94 9.49 -0.74 -4.27
C ILE A 94 8.77 -0.58 -5.61
N LEU A 95 7.80 -1.46 -5.90
CA LEU A 95 7.03 -1.38 -7.15
C LEU A 95 6.26 -0.06 -7.28
N MET A 96 5.67 0.44 -6.18
CA MET A 96 5.02 1.74 -6.16
C MET A 96 5.99 2.90 -6.43
N ILE A 97 7.19 2.85 -5.84
CA ILE A 97 8.24 3.85 -6.08
C ILE A 97 8.64 3.83 -7.57
N ILE A 98 8.92 2.66 -8.13
CA ILE A 98 9.27 2.51 -9.55
C ILE A 98 8.14 3.07 -10.43
N GLY A 99 6.89 2.71 -10.17
CA GLY A 99 5.74 3.21 -10.89
C GLY A 99 5.63 4.74 -10.84
N SER A 100 5.81 5.32 -9.67
CA SER A 100 5.76 6.77 -9.47
C SER A 100 6.90 7.49 -10.20
N VAL A 101 8.11 6.94 -10.16
CA VAL A 101 9.28 7.49 -10.89
C VAL A 101 9.05 7.45 -12.41
N ILE A 102 8.54 6.34 -12.93
CA ILE A 102 8.20 6.22 -14.37
C ILE A 102 7.18 7.29 -14.76
N LEU A 103 6.11 7.47 -13.96
CA LEU A 103 5.10 8.49 -14.21
C LEU A 103 5.65 9.92 -14.11
N ALA A 104 6.67 10.16 -13.28
CA ALA A 104 7.30 11.48 -13.14
C ALA A 104 8.25 11.83 -14.30
N ILE A 105 8.97 10.83 -14.86
CA ILE A 105 9.97 11.06 -15.91
C ILE A 105 9.31 11.29 -17.28
N ASP A 106 8.43 10.40 -17.71
CA ASP A 106 7.75 10.53 -18.99
C ASP A 106 6.31 10.00 -18.91
N PRO A 107 5.40 10.84 -18.43
CA PRO A 107 4.03 10.44 -18.22
C PRO A 107 3.24 10.24 -19.52
N LYS A 108 3.74 10.69 -20.67
CA LYS A 108 3.04 10.49 -21.96
C LYS A 108 3.29 9.12 -22.55
N ASN A 109 4.56 8.70 -22.58
CA ASN A 109 4.93 7.45 -23.25
C ASN A 109 4.79 6.22 -22.32
N PHE A 110 5.05 6.41 -21.02
CA PHE A 110 5.09 5.31 -20.05
C PHE A 110 3.94 5.31 -19.04
N PHE A 111 2.87 6.06 -19.31
CA PHE A 111 1.73 6.20 -18.40
C PHE A 111 1.17 4.86 -17.92
N PHE A 112 0.81 3.99 -18.85
CA PHE A 112 0.20 2.69 -18.50
C PHE A 112 1.18 1.75 -17.80
N ILE A 113 2.46 1.84 -18.12
CA ILE A 113 3.50 1.04 -17.47
C ILE A 113 3.67 1.50 -16.03
N GLY A 114 3.84 2.79 -15.79
CA GLY A 114 3.96 3.36 -14.44
C GLY A 114 2.72 3.10 -13.59
N LEU A 115 1.54 3.25 -14.20
CA LEU A 115 0.26 2.94 -13.55
C LEU A 115 0.16 1.45 -13.19
N GLY A 116 0.59 0.54 -14.09
CA GLY A 116 0.64 -0.89 -13.85
C GLY A 116 1.53 -1.26 -12.65
N PHE A 117 2.74 -0.70 -12.58
CA PHE A 117 3.64 -0.89 -11.43
C PHE A 117 3.00 -0.39 -10.11
N THR A 118 2.33 0.75 -10.15
CA THR A 118 1.63 1.29 -8.97
C THR A 118 0.48 0.39 -8.54
N ILE A 119 -0.34 -0.11 -9.48
CA ILE A 119 -1.45 -1.03 -9.21
C ILE A 119 -0.96 -2.31 -8.54
N VAL A 120 0.05 -2.96 -9.13
CA VAL A 120 0.63 -4.19 -8.58
C VAL A 120 1.25 -3.93 -7.22
N GLY A 121 2.02 -2.86 -7.08
CA GLY A 121 2.65 -2.46 -5.81
C GLY A 121 1.64 -2.24 -4.70
N THR A 122 0.57 -1.48 -4.96
CA THR A 122 -0.54 -1.27 -4.01
C THR A 122 -1.22 -2.58 -3.64
N GLY A 123 -1.40 -3.48 -4.61
CA GLY A 123 -1.98 -4.80 -4.39
C GLY A 123 -1.16 -5.67 -3.42
N PHE A 124 0.16 -5.62 -3.51
CA PHE A 124 1.05 -6.31 -2.56
C PHE A 124 1.20 -5.58 -1.22
N PHE A 125 1.10 -4.27 -1.20
CA PHE A 125 1.31 -3.46 0.00
C PHE A 125 0.08 -3.48 0.92
N LYS A 126 -1.08 -3.12 0.38
CA LYS A 126 -2.31 -2.82 1.13
C LYS A 126 -2.83 -3.95 2.02
N PRO A 127 -3.00 -5.21 1.57
CA PRO A 127 -3.50 -6.28 2.44
C PRO A 127 -2.47 -6.65 3.52
N ASN A 128 -1.20 -6.56 3.20
CA ASN A 128 -0.13 -7.08 4.03
C ASN A 128 0.24 -6.15 5.19
N ILE A 129 0.12 -4.82 5.00
CA ILE A 129 0.42 -3.87 6.08
C ILE A 129 -0.60 -4.00 7.23
N SER A 130 -1.89 -4.17 6.94
CA SER A 130 -2.92 -4.40 7.97
C SER A 130 -2.71 -5.72 8.70
N SER A 131 -2.35 -6.79 7.98
CA SER A 131 -2.01 -8.08 8.58
C SER A 131 -0.78 -7.99 9.49
N MET A 132 0.23 -7.20 9.11
CA MET A 132 1.41 -6.95 9.97
C MET A 132 1.04 -6.21 11.25
N VAL A 133 0.12 -5.24 11.21
CA VAL A 133 -0.37 -4.58 12.45
C VAL A 133 -0.97 -5.61 13.39
N GLY A 134 -1.78 -6.55 12.87
CA GLY A 134 -2.34 -7.63 13.67
C GLY A 134 -1.29 -8.53 14.32
N GLN A 135 -0.16 -8.79 13.66
CA GLN A 135 0.93 -9.62 14.19
C GLN A 135 1.79 -8.94 15.26
N LEU A 136 1.69 -7.61 15.42
CA LEU A 136 2.41 -6.91 16.49
C LEU A 136 1.88 -7.20 17.89
N TYR A 137 0.67 -7.71 17.99
CA TYR A 137 0.00 -8.01 19.25
C TYR A 137 -0.23 -9.53 19.39
N PRO A 138 -0.03 -10.11 20.61
CA PRO A 138 -0.42 -11.49 20.88
C PRO A 138 -1.91 -11.71 20.65
N ASP A 139 -2.29 -12.95 20.36
CA ASP A 139 -3.69 -13.31 20.21
C ASP A 139 -4.46 -13.05 21.52
N GLY A 140 -5.59 -12.36 21.39
CA GLY A 140 -6.42 -11.98 22.54
C GLY A 140 -5.92 -10.78 23.36
N ASP A 141 -4.87 -10.09 22.94
CA ASP A 141 -4.37 -8.90 23.62
C ASP A 141 -5.38 -7.73 23.51
N PRO A 142 -5.90 -7.18 24.64
CA PRO A 142 -6.87 -6.08 24.62
C PRO A 142 -6.30 -4.78 24.03
N ARG A 143 -4.98 -4.64 23.92
CA ARG A 143 -4.31 -3.49 23.32
C ARG A 143 -4.38 -3.50 21.79
N ARG A 144 -4.72 -4.63 21.17
CA ARG A 144 -4.78 -4.82 19.72
C ARG A 144 -5.75 -3.85 19.06
N ASP A 145 -6.94 -3.67 19.63
CA ASP A 145 -7.96 -2.75 19.10
C ASP A 145 -7.48 -1.30 19.12
N ALA A 146 -6.76 -0.91 20.16
CA ALA A 146 -6.15 0.41 20.23
C ALA A 146 -5.03 0.59 19.20
N GLY A 147 -4.26 -0.47 18.91
CA GLY A 147 -3.24 -0.47 17.87
C GLY A 147 -3.85 -0.29 16.48
N PHE A 148 -4.93 -1.00 16.18
CA PHE A 148 -5.67 -0.82 14.92
C PHE A 148 -6.30 0.58 14.83
N SER A 149 -6.90 1.09 15.89
CA SER A 149 -7.46 2.44 15.90
C SER A 149 -6.40 3.50 15.61
N PHE A 150 -5.22 3.37 16.20
CA PHE A 150 -4.08 4.22 15.90
C PHE A 150 -3.62 4.10 14.44
N PHE A 151 -3.50 2.89 13.92
CA PHE A 151 -3.13 2.64 12.53
C PHE A 151 -4.13 3.26 11.54
N TYR A 152 -5.45 3.08 11.78
CA TYR A 152 -6.50 3.67 10.95
C TYR A 152 -6.56 5.19 11.02
N MET A 153 -6.09 5.80 12.10
CA MET A 153 -5.88 7.25 12.13
C MET A 153 -4.87 7.68 11.07
N GLY A 154 -3.77 6.93 10.89
CA GLY A 154 -2.80 7.17 9.80
C GLY A 154 -3.42 7.04 8.41
N VAL A 155 -4.29 6.04 8.20
CA VAL A 155 -5.04 5.85 6.94
C VAL A 155 -5.89 7.08 6.61
N ASN A 156 -6.52 7.69 7.60
CA ASN A 156 -7.40 8.85 7.41
C ASN A 156 -6.67 10.19 7.32
N LEU A 157 -5.44 10.27 7.85
CA LEU A 157 -4.60 11.47 7.74
C LEU A 157 -3.90 11.57 6.39
N GLY A 158 -3.60 10.46 5.74
CA GLY A 158 -3.01 10.42 4.39
C GLY A 158 -4.07 10.57 3.31
#